data_09aeea5606dcad0dd802ef4ba551d65e
#
_entry.id   09aeea5606dcad0dd802ef4ba551d65e
#
_cell.length_a   1.000
_cell.length_b   1.000
_cell.length_c   1.000
_cell.angle_alpha   90.00
_cell.angle_beta   90.00
_cell.angle_gamma   90.00
#
_symmetry.space_group_name_H-M   'P 1'
#
loop_
_entity.id
_entity.type
_entity.pdbx_description
1 polymer ?
#
loop_
_entity_poly.entity_id
_entity_poly.type
_entity_poly.pdbx_seq_one_letter_code
_entity_poly.pdbx_strand_id
1 'polypeptide(L)'
;RAELIELQINSDPRRGEEEDFPLDTIRLDEHTTSVLELKRQGLTADSVPDKDRTVLIMRTGNMALDVTDEVHPEVAAQAVLAARVVGLDIAGVDLVAQDISQPLAAQGGAIVEVNAGPGLLMHLKPAVGQPRPVGQAIANHLFQPTETGRIPVVGLMGDGDTTRPAKLVAWLL
;
A
#
# COMPACT_ATOMS: atom_id res chain seq x y z
N ARG A 1 3.54 -1.51 -33.31
CA ARG A 1 2.61 -0.49 -32.75
C ARG A 1 2.39 -0.72 -31.26
N ALA A 2 2.17 -1.96 -30.83
CA ALA A 2 2.13 -2.29 -29.41
C ALA A 2 3.38 -1.81 -28.68
N GLU A 3 4.57 -2.07 -29.20
CA GLU A 3 5.86 -1.62 -28.66
C GLU A 3 5.94 -0.10 -28.46
N LEU A 4 5.37 0.69 -29.38
CA LEU A 4 5.36 2.16 -29.23
C LEU A 4 4.42 2.60 -28.10
N ILE A 5 3.29 1.93 -27.96
CA ILE A 5 2.32 2.19 -26.87
C ILE A 5 2.94 1.79 -25.53
N GLU A 6 3.57 0.62 -25.46
CA GLU A 6 4.30 0.18 -24.27
C GLU A 6 5.38 1.18 -23.88
N LEU A 7 6.23 1.59 -24.82
CA LEU A 7 7.27 2.58 -24.58
C LEU A 7 6.67 3.92 -24.09
N GLN A 8 5.60 4.38 -24.69
CA GLN A 8 4.96 5.64 -24.32
C GLN A 8 4.30 5.55 -22.92
N ILE A 9 3.60 4.47 -22.62
CA ILE A 9 2.94 4.28 -21.33
C ILE A 9 4.00 4.08 -20.23
N ASN A 10 5.00 3.25 -20.47
CA ASN A 10 6.04 2.93 -19.50
C ASN A 10 7.11 4.03 -19.36
N SER A 11 7.03 5.09 -20.13
CA SER A 11 7.85 6.29 -19.90
C SER A 11 7.41 7.12 -18.70
N ASP A 12 6.24 6.82 -18.11
CA ASP A 12 5.79 7.43 -16.88
C ASP A 12 6.74 6.99 -15.74
N PRO A 13 7.42 7.94 -15.05
CA PRO A 13 8.40 7.62 -14.01
C PRO A 13 7.82 6.92 -12.78
N ARG A 14 6.50 6.83 -12.68
CA ARG A 14 5.81 6.10 -11.61
C ARG A 14 5.66 4.61 -11.92
N ARG A 15 6.03 4.17 -13.14
CA ARG A 15 5.95 2.77 -13.56
C ARG A 15 7.28 2.06 -13.40
N GLY A 16 7.22 0.82 -12.93
CA GLY A 16 8.39 -0.04 -12.77
C GLY A 16 8.01 -1.47 -12.42
N GLU A 17 9.01 -2.34 -12.37
CA GLU A 17 8.84 -3.77 -12.04
C GLU A 17 9.12 -4.05 -10.55
N GLU A 18 9.71 -3.11 -9.83
CA GLU A 18 10.06 -3.26 -8.42
C GLU A 18 8.90 -2.81 -7.53
N GLU A 19 8.83 -3.35 -6.32
CA GLU A 19 7.80 -3.01 -5.33
C GLU A 19 7.77 -1.53 -4.92
N ASP A 20 8.81 -0.78 -5.28
CA ASP A 20 8.94 0.66 -5.01
C ASP A 20 8.12 1.57 -5.95
N PHE A 21 7.59 1.02 -7.03
CA PHE A 21 6.82 1.79 -7.99
C PHE A 21 5.31 1.71 -7.71
N PRO A 22 4.59 2.85 -7.73
CA PRO A 22 3.14 2.87 -7.47
C PRO A 22 2.30 2.35 -8.65
N LEU A 23 2.91 2.15 -9.82
CA LEU A 23 2.24 1.63 -11.01
C LEU A 23 3.08 0.52 -11.65
N ASP A 24 2.42 -0.54 -12.05
CA ASP A 24 3.05 -1.65 -12.75
C ASP A 24 3.47 -1.26 -14.18
N THR A 25 4.51 -1.92 -14.67
CA THR A 25 4.89 -1.87 -16.08
C THR A 25 3.81 -2.54 -16.94
N ILE A 26 3.38 -1.89 -18.00
CA ILE A 26 2.43 -2.44 -18.96
C ILE A 26 3.19 -3.26 -20.00
N ARG A 27 2.72 -4.49 -20.25
CA ARG A 27 3.22 -5.37 -21.31
C ARG A 27 2.08 -5.79 -22.22
N LEU A 28 2.29 -5.72 -23.52
CA LEU A 28 1.32 -6.07 -24.56
C LEU A 28 1.76 -7.34 -25.32
N ASP A 29 2.48 -8.22 -24.66
CA ASP A 29 2.84 -9.53 -25.20
C ASP A 29 1.63 -10.50 -25.22
N GLU A 30 1.74 -11.59 -26.00
CA GLU A 30 0.60 -12.46 -26.33
C GLU A 30 -0.11 -13.13 -25.14
N HIS A 31 0.50 -13.14 -23.97
CA HIS A 31 0.03 -13.86 -22.79
C HIS A 31 -0.44 -12.95 -21.65
N THR A 32 -0.48 -11.65 -21.85
CA THR A 32 -0.86 -10.70 -20.81
C THR A 32 -2.37 -10.49 -20.69
N THR A 33 -2.79 -10.09 -19.49
CA THR A 33 -4.17 -9.64 -19.23
C THR A 33 -4.57 -8.47 -20.12
N SER A 34 -3.60 -7.63 -20.51
CA SER A 34 -3.79 -6.48 -21.40
C SER A 34 -4.23 -6.93 -22.81
N VAL A 35 -3.61 -7.97 -23.35
CA VAL A 35 -4.02 -8.53 -24.65
C VAL A 35 -5.42 -9.15 -24.60
N LEU A 36 -5.77 -9.80 -23.50
CA LEU A 36 -7.13 -10.31 -23.30
C LEU A 36 -8.16 -9.17 -23.25
N GLU A 37 -7.82 -8.05 -22.62
CA GLU A 37 -8.71 -6.90 -22.56
C GLU A 37 -8.86 -6.20 -23.92
N LEU A 38 -7.79 -6.13 -24.71
CA LEU A 38 -7.86 -5.67 -26.10
C LEU A 38 -8.79 -6.57 -26.95
N LYS A 39 -8.65 -7.90 -26.84
CA LYS A 39 -9.50 -8.87 -27.54
C LYS A 39 -10.99 -8.71 -27.18
N ARG A 40 -11.32 -8.45 -25.92
CA ARG A 40 -12.72 -8.17 -25.49
C ARG A 40 -13.31 -6.94 -26.16
N GLN A 41 -12.49 -5.99 -26.53
CA GLN A 41 -12.88 -4.77 -27.23
C GLN A 41 -12.81 -4.90 -28.77
N GLY A 42 -12.53 -6.11 -29.29
CA GLY A 42 -12.38 -6.39 -30.73
C GLY A 42 -11.07 -5.84 -31.30
N LEU A 43 -10.06 -5.64 -30.47
CA LEU A 43 -8.75 -5.10 -30.86
C LEU A 43 -7.65 -6.16 -30.72
N THR A 44 -6.58 -5.96 -31.46
CA THR A 44 -5.32 -6.72 -31.35
C THR A 44 -4.17 -5.75 -31.05
N ALA A 45 -2.98 -6.29 -30.76
CA ALA A 45 -1.77 -5.48 -30.57
C ALA A 45 -1.42 -4.60 -31.79
N ASP A 46 -1.86 -5.00 -32.99
CA ASP A 46 -1.61 -4.27 -34.24
C ASP A 46 -2.77 -3.34 -34.64
N SER A 47 -3.88 -3.38 -33.94
CA SER A 47 -5.04 -2.54 -34.23
C SER A 47 -4.71 -1.06 -34.09
N VAL A 48 -5.35 -0.24 -34.93
CA VAL A 48 -5.34 1.23 -34.81
C VAL A 48 -6.77 1.62 -34.44
N PRO A 49 -7.01 2.02 -33.19
CA PRO A 49 -8.31 2.51 -32.78
C PRO A 49 -8.72 3.75 -33.60
N ASP A 50 -10.03 3.95 -33.74
CA ASP A 50 -10.55 5.17 -34.33
C ASP A 50 -10.08 6.39 -33.52
N LYS A 51 -10.04 7.54 -34.17
CA LYS A 51 -9.72 8.80 -33.53
C LYS A 51 -10.70 9.03 -32.37
N ASP A 52 -10.17 9.44 -31.23
CA ASP A 52 -10.92 9.72 -30.01
C ASP A 52 -11.56 8.51 -29.31
N ARG A 53 -11.30 7.27 -29.78
CA ARG A 53 -11.69 6.04 -29.09
C ARG A 53 -10.77 5.78 -27.92
N THR A 54 -11.33 5.79 -26.70
CA THR A 54 -10.62 5.32 -25.52
C THR A 54 -10.51 3.80 -25.51
N VAL A 55 -9.29 3.28 -25.33
CA VAL A 55 -9.02 1.83 -25.27
C VAL A 55 -8.58 1.47 -23.86
N LEU A 56 -9.30 0.58 -23.23
CA LEU A 56 -8.92 0.05 -21.92
C LEU A 56 -7.85 -1.02 -22.11
N ILE A 57 -6.68 -0.82 -21.53
CA ILE A 57 -5.54 -1.73 -21.64
C ILE A 57 -5.47 -2.67 -20.44
N MET A 58 -5.76 -2.18 -19.24
CA MET A 58 -5.72 -2.96 -18.02
C MET A 58 -6.85 -2.55 -17.08
N ARG A 59 -7.51 -3.55 -16.46
CA ARG A 59 -8.59 -3.32 -15.47
C ARG A 59 -8.08 -3.29 -14.04
N THR A 60 -7.03 -4.02 -13.78
CA THR A 60 -6.41 -4.09 -12.47
C THR A 60 -5.09 -3.36 -12.55
N GLY A 61 -4.97 -2.32 -11.85
CA GLY A 61 -3.68 -1.74 -11.57
C GLY A 61 -3.59 -1.64 -10.06
N ASN A 62 -2.42 -1.77 -9.53
CA ASN A 62 -2.12 -1.33 -8.17
C ASN A 62 -2.19 0.20 -8.10
N MET A 63 -3.20 0.78 -8.74
CA MET A 63 -3.37 2.22 -8.79
C MET A 63 -4.07 2.68 -7.52
N ALA A 64 -3.27 3.07 -6.53
CA ALA A 64 -3.78 3.67 -5.31
C ALA A 64 -4.08 5.16 -5.54
N LEU A 65 -5.29 5.57 -5.17
CA LEU A 65 -5.70 6.97 -5.08
C LEU A 65 -5.82 7.34 -3.61
N ASP A 66 -5.17 8.43 -3.21
CA ASP A 66 -5.35 8.96 -1.87
C ASP A 66 -6.68 9.70 -1.78
N VAL A 67 -7.60 9.15 -1.00
CA VAL A 67 -8.93 9.72 -0.69
C VAL A 67 -9.12 9.93 0.81
N THR A 68 -8.01 10.01 1.55
CA THR A 68 -8.01 10.08 3.02
C THR A 68 -8.90 11.20 3.55
N ASP A 69 -8.87 12.37 2.92
CA ASP A 69 -9.63 13.54 3.35
C ASP A 69 -11.12 13.47 2.98
N GLU A 70 -11.50 12.50 2.15
CA GLU A 70 -12.87 12.27 1.70
C GLU A 70 -13.60 11.20 2.52
N VAL A 71 -12.87 10.45 3.35
CA VAL A 71 -13.41 9.31 4.09
C VAL A 71 -14.49 9.76 5.09
N HIS A 72 -15.69 9.19 4.98
CA HIS A 72 -16.77 9.46 5.92
C HIS A 72 -16.37 9.07 7.35
N PRO A 73 -16.63 9.89 8.37
CA PRO A 73 -16.22 9.60 9.76
C PRO A 73 -16.74 8.27 10.30
N GLU A 74 -17.93 7.84 9.90
CA GLU A 74 -18.48 6.54 10.29
C GLU A 74 -17.68 5.38 9.67
N VAL A 75 -17.22 5.51 8.41
CA VAL A 75 -16.37 4.50 7.76
C VAL A 75 -15.04 4.38 8.50
N ALA A 76 -14.42 5.50 8.83
CA ALA A 76 -13.18 5.52 9.61
C ALA A 76 -13.38 4.86 10.99
N ALA A 77 -14.48 5.17 11.68
CA ALA A 77 -14.81 4.55 12.98
C ALA A 77 -15.03 3.04 12.87
N GLN A 78 -15.70 2.57 11.82
CA GLN A 78 -15.91 1.14 11.57
C GLN A 78 -14.59 0.42 11.27
N ALA A 79 -13.68 1.00 10.49
CA ALA A 79 -12.36 0.44 10.23
C ALA A 79 -11.54 0.31 11.54
N VAL A 80 -11.52 1.35 12.37
CA VAL A 80 -10.86 1.31 13.68
C VAL A 80 -11.49 0.25 14.59
N LEU A 81 -12.82 0.13 14.59
CA LEU A 81 -13.52 -0.90 15.38
C LEU A 81 -13.14 -2.30 14.89
N ALA A 82 -13.08 -2.53 13.58
CA ALA A 82 -12.70 -3.82 13.01
C ALA A 82 -11.29 -4.25 13.46
N ALA A 83 -10.31 -3.34 13.39
CA ALA A 83 -8.95 -3.60 13.88
C ALA A 83 -8.95 -3.97 15.38
N ARG A 84 -9.67 -3.22 16.20
CA ARG A 84 -9.78 -3.48 17.65
C ARG A 84 -10.44 -4.82 17.98
N VAL A 85 -11.50 -5.19 17.25
CA VAL A 85 -12.20 -6.49 17.46
C VAL A 85 -11.28 -7.66 17.16
N VAL A 86 -10.43 -7.53 16.14
CA VAL A 86 -9.40 -8.54 15.82
C VAL A 86 -8.22 -8.50 16.80
N GLY A 87 -8.05 -7.41 17.56
CA GLY A 87 -6.97 -7.24 18.54
C GLY A 87 -5.68 -6.71 17.93
N LEU A 88 -5.77 -5.92 16.87
CA LEU A 88 -4.60 -5.33 16.19
C LEU A 88 -4.48 -3.84 16.52
N ASP A 89 -3.28 -3.42 16.90
CA ASP A 89 -2.94 -2.01 17.12
C ASP A 89 -2.67 -1.30 15.78
N ILE A 90 -2.12 -2.03 14.83
CA ILE A 90 -1.80 -1.58 13.47
C ILE A 90 -2.41 -2.59 12.51
N ALA A 91 -3.25 -2.12 11.62
CA ALA A 91 -3.93 -2.98 10.66
C ALA A 91 -4.18 -2.27 9.33
N GLY A 92 -4.17 -3.02 8.24
CA GLY A 92 -4.81 -2.65 6.99
C GLY A 92 -6.25 -3.16 6.99
N VAL A 93 -7.19 -2.32 6.62
CA VAL A 93 -8.61 -2.70 6.55
C VAL A 93 -9.09 -2.51 5.12
N ASP A 94 -9.39 -3.62 4.47
CA ASP A 94 -9.92 -3.63 3.13
C ASP A 94 -11.45 -3.55 3.17
N LEU A 95 -12.00 -2.60 2.45
CA LEU A 95 -13.44 -2.41 2.36
C LEU A 95 -13.89 -2.17 0.92
N VAL A 96 -15.15 -2.44 0.64
CA VAL A 96 -15.78 -2.17 -0.64
C VAL A 96 -16.87 -1.14 -0.45
N ALA A 97 -16.80 -0.06 -1.21
CA ALA A 97 -17.76 1.02 -1.20
C ALA A 97 -17.95 1.56 -2.63
N GLN A 98 -19.11 2.12 -2.92
CA GLN A 98 -19.34 2.86 -4.16
C GLN A 98 -18.79 4.29 -4.05
N ASP A 99 -18.92 4.88 -2.85
CA ASP A 99 -18.47 6.21 -2.51
C ASP A 99 -17.96 6.22 -1.06
N ILE A 100 -16.66 6.50 -0.89
CA ILE A 100 -16.02 6.49 0.43
C ILE A 100 -16.50 7.62 1.33
N SER A 101 -17.09 8.67 0.77
CA SER A 101 -17.65 9.80 1.48
C SER A 101 -19.05 9.53 2.07
N GLN A 102 -19.59 8.33 1.88
CA GLN A 102 -20.90 7.93 2.39
C GLN A 102 -20.76 6.75 3.37
N PRO A 103 -21.68 6.59 4.35
CA PRO A 103 -21.70 5.42 5.22
C PRO A 103 -21.80 4.10 4.43
N LEU A 104 -21.06 3.07 4.82
CA LEU A 104 -21.07 1.77 4.14
C LEU A 104 -22.47 1.17 4.08
N ALA A 105 -23.24 1.24 5.16
CA ALA A 105 -24.60 0.68 5.25
C ALA A 105 -25.57 1.32 4.25
N ALA A 106 -25.39 2.61 3.92
CA ALA A 106 -26.27 3.33 3.00
C ALA A 106 -26.11 2.88 1.54
N GLN A 107 -24.99 2.26 1.20
CA GLN A 107 -24.62 1.90 -0.16
C GLN A 107 -24.37 0.40 -0.37
N GLY A 108 -24.62 -0.42 0.66
CA GLY A 108 -24.33 -1.86 0.61
C GLY A 108 -22.83 -2.17 0.63
N GLY A 109 -22.01 -1.24 1.14
CA GLY A 109 -20.59 -1.42 1.34
C GLY A 109 -20.30 -2.33 2.53
N ALA A 110 -19.09 -2.91 2.56
CA ALA A 110 -18.67 -3.81 3.64
C ALA A 110 -17.15 -3.77 3.85
N ILE A 111 -16.73 -4.10 5.07
CA ILE A 111 -15.34 -4.48 5.35
C ILE A 111 -15.17 -5.93 4.89
N VAL A 112 -14.12 -6.18 4.12
CA VAL A 112 -13.83 -7.48 3.51
C VAL A 112 -12.73 -8.21 4.26
N GLU A 113 -11.68 -7.47 4.66
CA GLU A 113 -10.48 -8.06 5.26
C GLU A 113 -9.83 -7.11 6.27
N VAL A 114 -9.17 -7.69 7.28
CA VAL A 114 -8.34 -6.97 8.26
C VAL A 114 -6.97 -7.63 8.28
N ASN A 115 -5.96 -6.90 7.86
CA ASN A 115 -4.60 -7.38 7.64
C ASN A 115 -3.66 -6.95 8.77
N ALA A 116 -2.95 -7.89 9.42
CA ALA A 116 -1.99 -7.62 10.50
C ALA A 116 -0.66 -7.00 10.01
N GLY A 117 -0.33 -7.17 8.74
CA GLY A 117 0.89 -6.65 8.13
C GLY A 117 0.59 -5.88 6.85
N PRO A 118 -0.02 -4.69 6.94
CA PRO A 118 -0.41 -3.95 5.75
C PRO A 118 0.79 -3.42 4.97
N GLY A 119 0.70 -3.46 3.65
CA GLY A 119 1.63 -2.75 2.77
C GLY A 119 1.46 -1.23 2.94
N LEU A 120 2.57 -0.51 3.08
CA LEU A 120 2.54 0.94 3.30
C LEU A 120 2.73 1.74 2.02
N LEU A 121 3.23 1.11 0.95
CA LEU A 121 3.63 1.80 -0.27
C LEU A 121 2.50 2.63 -0.88
N MET A 122 1.30 2.09 -0.95
CA MET A 122 0.13 2.76 -1.52
C MET A 122 -0.23 4.07 -0.81
N HIS A 123 0.11 4.19 0.46
CA HIS A 123 -0.09 5.41 1.25
C HIS A 123 1.07 6.38 1.14
N LEU A 124 2.30 5.86 1.03
CA LEU A 124 3.53 6.66 0.93
C LEU A 124 3.76 7.21 -0.48
N LYS A 125 3.37 6.43 -1.49
CA LYS A 125 3.53 6.77 -2.92
C LYS A 125 2.22 6.47 -3.67
N PRO A 126 1.12 7.17 -3.40
CA PRO A 126 -0.11 6.96 -4.17
C PRO A 126 0.11 7.36 -5.64
N ALA A 127 -0.58 6.70 -6.56
CA ALA A 127 -0.54 7.06 -7.97
C ALA A 127 -1.18 8.43 -8.23
N VAL A 128 -2.19 8.78 -7.43
CA VAL A 128 -2.89 10.08 -7.47
C VAL A 128 -3.18 10.52 -6.03
N GLY A 129 -3.03 11.81 -5.77
CA GLY A 129 -3.28 12.41 -4.46
C GLY A 129 -2.00 12.70 -3.67
N GLN A 130 -2.09 12.76 -2.35
CA GLN A 130 -1.01 13.17 -1.47
C GLN A 130 -0.36 11.97 -0.75
N PRO A 131 0.97 11.92 -0.66
CA PRO A 131 1.66 10.98 0.23
C PRO A 131 1.19 11.16 1.68
N ARG A 132 0.88 10.05 2.36
CA ARG A 132 0.47 10.06 3.78
C ARG A 132 1.58 9.47 4.64
N PRO A 133 2.02 10.15 5.69
CA PRO A 133 3.14 9.71 6.54
C PRO A 133 2.70 8.61 7.52
N VAL A 134 2.12 7.52 7.02
CA VAL A 134 1.59 6.40 7.83
C VAL A 134 2.68 5.75 8.69
N GLY A 135 3.91 5.62 8.16
CA GLY A 135 5.04 5.10 8.94
C GLY A 135 5.38 5.97 10.15
N GLN A 136 5.26 7.29 10.02
CA GLN A 136 5.43 8.21 11.15
C GLN A 136 4.33 8.01 12.21
N ALA A 137 3.08 7.85 11.79
CA ALA A 137 1.97 7.59 12.70
C ALA A 137 2.17 6.28 13.47
N ILE A 138 2.63 5.23 12.80
CA ILE A 138 2.98 3.93 13.40
C ILE A 138 4.12 4.12 14.42
N ALA A 139 5.21 4.79 14.05
CA ALA A 139 6.33 5.02 14.96
C ALA A 139 5.91 5.84 16.19
N ASN A 140 5.10 6.88 15.99
CA ASN A 140 4.59 7.69 17.09
C ASN A 140 3.62 6.91 18.02
N HIS A 141 2.95 5.89 17.51
CA HIS A 141 2.10 5.02 18.31
C HIS A 141 2.92 4.06 19.18
N LEU A 142 4.04 3.57 18.66
CA LEU A 142 4.91 2.61 19.37
C LEU A 142 5.72 3.24 20.51
N PHE A 143 5.96 4.55 20.47
CA PHE A 143 6.78 5.26 21.45
C PHE A 143 6.00 6.38 22.12
N GLN A 144 6.14 6.50 23.44
CA GLN A 144 5.59 7.65 24.14
C GLN A 144 6.35 8.93 23.77
N PRO A 145 5.75 10.12 23.89
CA PRO A 145 6.40 11.38 23.49
C PRO A 145 7.74 11.68 24.16
N THR A 146 7.99 11.06 25.33
CA THR A 146 9.23 11.19 26.10
C THR A 146 10.24 10.07 25.86
N GLU A 147 9.86 9.04 25.10
CA GLU A 147 10.71 7.89 24.80
C GLU A 147 11.56 8.17 23.58
N THR A 148 12.84 7.90 23.68
CA THR A 148 13.80 8.10 22.57
C THR A 148 13.87 6.90 21.63
N GLY A 149 13.21 5.79 21.97
CA GLY A 149 13.32 4.52 21.25
C GLY A 149 14.71 3.88 21.31
N ARG A 150 15.62 4.43 22.10
CA ARG A 150 16.99 3.91 22.22
C ARG A 150 17.03 2.74 23.19
N ILE A 151 17.57 1.63 22.71
CA ILE A 151 17.90 0.49 23.58
C ILE A 151 19.18 0.83 24.33
N PRO A 152 19.22 0.70 25.68
CA PRO A 152 20.45 0.85 26.42
C PRO A 152 21.49 -0.18 25.93
N VAL A 153 22.66 0.31 25.56
CA VAL A 153 23.79 -0.54 25.17
C VAL A 153 24.87 -0.39 26.22
N VAL A 154 25.19 -1.48 26.90
CA VAL A 154 26.22 -1.52 27.91
C VAL A 154 27.34 -2.44 27.43
N GLY A 155 28.55 -1.87 27.27
CA GLY A 155 29.78 -2.61 26.97
C GLY A 155 30.44 -3.07 28.27
N LEU A 156 30.76 -4.35 28.36
CA LEU A 156 31.54 -4.93 29.45
C LEU A 156 32.90 -5.39 28.91
N MET A 157 33.97 -4.90 29.53
CA MET A 157 35.35 -5.21 29.14
C MET A 157 36.15 -5.62 30.35
N GLY A 158 36.98 -6.66 30.22
CA GLY A 158 37.86 -7.12 31.32
C GLY A 158 38.78 -8.26 30.82
N ASP A 159 39.80 -8.54 31.61
CA ASP A 159 40.83 -9.54 31.30
C ASP A 159 40.38 -10.99 31.52
N GLY A 160 39.12 -11.21 31.90
CA GLY A 160 38.54 -12.55 32.21
C GLY A 160 37.18 -12.77 31.60
N ASP A 161 36.51 -13.85 32.04
CA ASP A 161 35.16 -14.16 31.61
C ASP A 161 34.12 -13.07 32.06
N THR A 162 33.62 -12.31 31.13
CA THR A 162 32.62 -11.25 31.35
C THR A 162 31.17 -11.77 31.32
N THR A 163 30.95 -13.06 31.16
CA THR A 163 29.61 -13.66 31.05
C THR A 163 28.73 -13.44 32.29
N ARG A 164 29.29 -13.60 33.47
CA ARG A 164 28.56 -13.39 34.73
C ARG A 164 28.19 -11.94 34.97
N PRO A 165 29.13 -10.97 34.86
CA PRO A 165 28.78 -9.55 34.92
C PRO A 165 27.75 -9.13 33.87
N ALA A 166 27.85 -9.65 32.63
CA ALA A 166 26.90 -9.35 31.57
C ALA A 166 25.47 -9.83 31.92
N LYS A 167 25.34 -11.05 32.45
CA LYS A 167 24.04 -11.57 32.92
C LYS A 167 23.46 -10.74 34.08
N LEU A 168 24.30 -10.28 35.01
CA LEU A 168 23.86 -9.42 36.10
C LEU A 168 23.38 -8.07 35.61
N VAL A 169 24.09 -7.43 34.70
CA VAL A 169 23.69 -6.15 34.11
C VAL A 169 22.40 -6.30 33.32
N ALA A 170 22.27 -7.36 32.50
CA ALA A 170 21.05 -7.65 31.75
C ALA A 170 19.83 -7.94 32.65
N TRP A 171 20.05 -8.39 33.87
CA TRP A 171 18.97 -8.63 34.84
C TRP A 171 18.56 -7.34 35.57
N LEU A 172 19.47 -6.35 35.68
CA LEU A 172 19.22 -5.06 36.34
C LEU A 172 18.60 -4.01 35.42
N LEU A 173 18.69 -4.19 34.10
CA LEU A 173 18.10 -3.33 33.06
C LEU A 173 16.70 -3.81 32.65
#